data_f2edc1c2ceee1ed9b03dcd967787c12b
#
_entry.id   f2edc1c2ceee1ed9b03dcd967787c12b
#
_cell.length_a   1.000
_cell.length_b   1.000
_cell.length_c   1.000
_cell.angle_alpha   90.00
_cell.angle_beta   90.00
_cell.angle_gamma   90.00
#
_symmetry.space_group_name_H-M   'P 1'
#
loop_
_entity.id
_entity.type
_entity.pdbx_description
1 polymer ?
#
loop_
_entity_poly.entity_id
_entity_poly.type
_entity_poly.pdbx_seq_one_letter_code
_entity_poly.pdbx_strand_id
1 'polypeptide(L)'
;SLGTEEKVIQNQYSQKDFERYGKTYQTFNTELYQGKANQITIDLPVSQDIHLNGRVELKLRVKSSTNKGLLSAQLLQLGQQKYLQPYPAVQSVRTIDNGRYHMLENLCELPFNPSAQRVITKGYLNLQNRDHLLTIEEIQPNEWMDFKLELQPTIYKLKEGDTLRLVLYTTDFEITIRDNTDYHLTVDLEQSTITIPS
;
A
#
# COMPACT_ATOMS: atom_id res chain seq x y z
N SER A 1 14.55 -8.45 -10.30
CA SER A 1 14.19 -7.05 -10.60
C SER A 1 12.68 -6.90 -10.68
N LEU A 2 12.22 -5.66 -10.60
CA LEU A 2 10.79 -5.32 -10.72
C LEU A 2 10.37 -5.03 -12.17
N GLY A 3 11.30 -4.89 -13.08
CA GLY A 3 11.08 -4.62 -14.49
C GLY A 3 12.37 -4.34 -15.24
N THR A 4 12.26 -3.81 -16.44
CA THR A 4 13.40 -3.53 -17.35
C THR A 4 13.49 -2.05 -17.75
N GLU A 5 12.66 -1.19 -17.17
CA GLU A 5 12.54 0.22 -17.58
C GLU A 5 12.48 1.16 -16.37
N GLU A 6 12.76 2.43 -16.61
CA GLU A 6 12.47 3.50 -15.66
C GLU A 6 11.00 3.91 -15.78
N LYS A 7 10.34 4.13 -14.64
CA LYS A 7 8.97 4.66 -14.58
C LYS A 7 8.88 5.89 -13.71
N VAL A 8 7.98 6.80 -14.08
CA VAL A 8 7.78 8.07 -13.38
C VAL A 8 6.45 8.06 -12.66
N ILE A 9 6.49 8.50 -11.40
CA ILE A 9 5.31 8.80 -10.58
C ILE A 9 5.22 10.32 -10.46
N GLN A 10 4.10 10.89 -10.89
CA GLN A 10 3.85 12.32 -10.78
C GLN A 10 3.06 12.63 -9.51
N ASN A 11 3.65 13.43 -8.61
CA ASN A 11 2.95 13.96 -7.46
C ASN A 11 2.33 15.33 -7.83
N GLN A 12 1.29 15.28 -8.65
CA GLN A 12 0.59 16.47 -9.13
C GLN A 12 -0.92 16.27 -8.98
N TYR A 13 -1.59 17.16 -8.27
CA TYR A 13 -3.02 17.10 -7.99
C TYR A 13 -3.69 18.43 -8.29
N SER A 14 -4.88 18.36 -8.90
CA SER A 14 -5.73 19.53 -8.97
C SER A 14 -6.38 19.82 -7.59
N GLN A 15 -6.73 21.07 -7.33
CA GLN A 15 -7.48 21.45 -6.13
C GLN A 15 -8.79 20.64 -6.01
N LYS A 16 -9.45 20.34 -7.14
CA LYS A 16 -10.68 19.54 -7.15
C LYS A 16 -10.43 18.08 -6.75
N ASP A 17 -9.30 17.50 -7.15
CA ASP A 17 -8.93 16.15 -6.74
C ASP A 17 -8.68 16.12 -5.23
N PHE A 18 -7.99 17.11 -4.72
CA PHE A 18 -7.71 17.25 -3.28
C PHE A 18 -9.00 17.39 -2.46
N GLU A 19 -9.92 18.22 -2.86
CA GLU A 19 -11.21 18.43 -2.17
C GLU A 19 -12.10 17.20 -2.24
N ARG A 20 -12.11 16.51 -3.37
CA ARG A 20 -12.92 15.32 -3.58
C ARG A 20 -12.40 14.11 -2.81
N TYR A 21 -11.10 13.89 -2.82
CA TYR A 21 -10.47 12.69 -2.32
C TYR A 21 -9.91 12.83 -0.90
N GLY A 22 -9.58 14.02 -0.47
CA GLY A 22 -9.18 14.29 0.91
C GLY A 22 -10.27 14.02 1.94
N LYS A 23 -11.53 13.84 1.49
CA LYS A 23 -12.69 13.55 2.36
C LYS A 23 -13.10 12.08 2.42
N THR A 24 -12.60 11.24 1.54
CA THR A 24 -13.00 9.82 1.43
C THR A 24 -11.79 8.90 1.47
N TYR A 25 -11.35 8.57 2.67
CA TYR A 25 -10.18 7.73 2.93
C TYR A 25 -10.23 6.32 2.34
N GLN A 26 -11.43 5.78 2.09
CA GLN A 26 -11.61 4.35 1.89
C GLN A 26 -11.40 3.84 0.45
N THR A 27 -11.51 4.69 -0.54
CA THR A 27 -11.45 4.26 -1.95
C THR A 27 -10.16 4.69 -2.65
N PHE A 28 -9.26 5.26 -1.91
CA PHE A 28 -8.20 6.10 -2.41
C PHE A 28 -7.15 5.36 -3.24
N ASN A 29 -6.66 4.25 -2.76
CA ASN A 29 -5.29 3.90 -3.14
C ASN A 29 -5.14 3.07 -4.41
N THR A 30 -6.16 2.42 -4.89
CA THR A 30 -6.04 1.54 -6.06
C THR A 30 -7.07 1.77 -7.14
N GLU A 31 -8.24 2.28 -6.78
CA GLU A 31 -9.33 2.47 -7.73
C GLU A 31 -9.32 3.87 -8.36
N LEU A 32 -8.99 4.90 -7.55
CA LEU A 32 -9.13 6.30 -7.96
C LEU A 32 -8.07 6.77 -8.95
N TYR A 33 -6.89 6.19 -8.91
CA TYR A 33 -5.78 6.60 -9.76
C TYR A 33 -5.29 5.51 -10.69
N GLN A 34 -6.02 4.41 -10.79
CA GLN A 34 -5.68 3.34 -11.71
C GLN A 34 -5.56 3.88 -13.15
N GLY A 35 -4.41 3.68 -13.76
CA GLY A 35 -4.10 4.20 -15.10
C GLY A 35 -3.67 5.67 -15.16
N LYS A 36 -3.51 6.35 -14.02
CA LYS A 36 -2.98 7.72 -13.97
C LYS A 36 -1.46 7.74 -13.72
N ALA A 37 -0.83 8.85 -14.08
CA ALA A 37 0.62 9.04 -13.99
C ALA A 37 1.16 9.13 -12.54
N ASN A 38 0.30 9.11 -11.53
CA ASN A 38 0.67 9.24 -10.12
C ASN A 38 0.91 7.92 -9.40
N GLN A 39 0.91 6.81 -10.11
CA GLN A 39 1.27 5.51 -9.58
C GLN A 39 1.96 4.62 -10.63
N ILE A 40 2.75 3.68 -10.14
CA ILE A 40 3.33 2.58 -10.90
C ILE A 40 2.70 1.29 -10.41
N THR A 41 2.24 0.44 -11.32
CA THR A 41 1.74 -0.90 -11.01
C THR A 41 2.65 -1.94 -11.65
N ILE A 42 2.99 -2.97 -10.87
CA ILE A 42 3.85 -4.08 -11.30
C ILE A 42 3.17 -5.37 -10.91
N ASP A 43 2.84 -6.20 -11.90
CA ASP A 43 2.20 -7.50 -11.67
C ASP A 43 3.25 -8.60 -11.59
N LEU A 44 3.18 -9.37 -10.51
CA LEU A 44 4.09 -10.43 -10.18
C LEU A 44 3.31 -11.76 -10.14
N PRO A 45 3.53 -12.67 -11.10
CA PRO A 45 2.86 -13.96 -11.09
C PRO A 45 3.39 -14.83 -9.95
N VAL A 46 2.50 -15.51 -9.25
CA VAL A 46 2.83 -16.49 -8.20
C VAL A 46 3.01 -17.86 -8.85
N SER A 47 4.25 -18.32 -8.92
CA SER A 47 4.62 -19.58 -9.57
C SER A 47 4.58 -20.82 -8.68
N GLN A 48 4.36 -20.64 -7.39
CA GLN A 48 4.22 -21.71 -6.38
C GLN A 48 3.50 -21.17 -5.15
N ASP A 49 2.97 -22.04 -4.33
CA ASP A 49 2.33 -21.65 -3.08
C ASP A 49 3.31 -20.88 -2.17
N ILE A 50 2.89 -19.70 -1.69
CA ILE A 50 3.67 -18.83 -0.80
C ILE A 50 2.94 -18.68 0.52
N HIS A 51 3.66 -18.93 1.62
CA HIS A 51 3.20 -18.59 2.97
C HIS A 51 3.96 -17.36 3.46
N LEU A 52 3.48 -16.19 3.09
CA LEU A 52 4.07 -14.93 3.52
C LEU A 52 3.93 -14.81 5.04
N ASN A 53 5.05 -14.65 5.75
CA ASN A 53 5.11 -14.50 7.19
C ASN A 53 6.21 -13.51 7.57
N GLY A 54 5.84 -12.27 7.78
CA GLY A 54 6.78 -11.22 8.14
C GLY A 54 6.62 -9.95 7.32
N ARG A 55 7.73 -9.26 7.04
CA ARG A 55 7.77 -7.99 6.32
C ARG A 55 8.27 -8.18 4.91
N VAL A 56 7.50 -7.71 3.96
CA VAL A 56 7.96 -7.57 2.58
C VAL A 56 8.93 -6.40 2.52
N GLU A 57 10.06 -6.61 1.91
CA GLU A 57 11.11 -5.61 1.75
C GLU A 57 11.24 -5.20 0.28
N LEU A 58 11.22 -3.90 0.03
CA LEU A 58 11.51 -3.29 -1.25
C LEU A 58 12.87 -2.61 -1.18
N LYS A 59 13.75 -2.92 -2.11
CA LYS A 59 14.95 -2.12 -2.40
C LYS A 59 14.70 -1.39 -3.68
N LEU A 60 14.63 -0.08 -3.59
CA LEU A 60 14.21 0.77 -4.71
C LEU A 60 15.31 1.76 -5.04
N ARG A 61 15.64 1.87 -6.32
CA ARG A 61 16.50 2.92 -6.85
C ARG A 61 15.64 4.03 -7.43
N VAL A 62 15.70 5.20 -6.80
CA VAL A 62 14.78 6.31 -7.05
C VAL A 62 15.55 7.63 -7.17
N LYS A 63 15.08 8.54 -8.02
CA LYS A 63 15.47 9.95 -8.01
C LYS A 63 14.23 10.83 -7.92
N SER A 64 14.34 11.94 -7.18
CA SER A 64 13.30 12.96 -7.08
C SER A 64 13.67 14.16 -7.92
N SER A 65 12.69 14.81 -8.54
CA SER A 65 12.89 16.08 -9.24
C SER A 65 13.17 17.26 -8.31
N THR A 66 12.94 17.07 -7.00
CA THR A 66 13.14 18.09 -5.97
C THR A 66 13.95 17.51 -4.80
N ASN A 67 14.17 18.32 -3.77
CA ASN A 67 14.80 17.88 -2.53
C ASN A 67 13.84 17.20 -1.55
N LYS A 68 12.66 16.78 -2.02
CA LYS A 68 11.61 16.11 -1.23
C LYS A 68 11.10 14.89 -1.96
N GLY A 69 10.42 14.03 -1.22
CA GLY A 69 9.68 12.90 -1.77
C GLY A 69 9.08 12.04 -0.68
N LEU A 70 7.84 11.64 -0.90
CA LEU A 70 7.16 10.59 -0.16
C LEU A 70 6.89 9.45 -1.11
N LEU A 71 7.19 8.24 -0.67
CA LEU A 71 6.92 7.03 -1.44
C LEU A 71 6.13 6.07 -0.57
N SER A 72 4.97 5.68 -1.07
CA SER A 72 4.12 4.65 -0.48
C SER A 72 4.06 3.43 -1.39
N ALA A 73 3.88 2.27 -0.80
CA ALA A 73 3.73 1.03 -1.51
C ALA A 73 2.59 0.19 -0.93
N GLN A 74 1.87 -0.49 -1.80
CA GLN A 74 0.89 -1.51 -1.43
C GLN A 74 1.15 -2.80 -2.20
N LEU A 75 0.97 -3.91 -1.52
CA LEU A 75 0.97 -5.23 -2.14
C LEU A 75 -0.47 -5.77 -2.13
N LEU A 76 -0.97 -6.14 -3.28
CA LEU A 76 -2.34 -6.60 -3.50
C LEU A 76 -2.33 -8.02 -4.06
N GLN A 77 -3.34 -8.82 -3.70
CA GLN A 77 -3.73 -9.97 -4.48
C GLN A 77 -4.84 -9.57 -5.46
N LEU A 78 -4.68 -9.92 -6.72
CA LEU A 78 -5.69 -9.70 -7.77
C LEU A 78 -6.51 -10.98 -7.98
N GLY A 79 -7.73 -10.79 -8.47
CA GLY A 79 -8.63 -11.87 -8.88
C GLY A 79 -9.99 -11.77 -8.22
N GLN A 80 -11.03 -12.13 -8.98
CA GLN A 80 -12.40 -12.15 -8.50
C GLN A 80 -12.62 -13.36 -7.60
N GLN A 81 -12.61 -13.13 -6.29
CA GLN A 81 -12.92 -14.16 -5.30
C GLN A 81 -13.52 -13.53 -4.04
N LYS A 82 -13.99 -14.38 -3.14
CA LYS A 82 -14.45 -13.91 -1.83
C LYS A 82 -13.27 -13.74 -0.90
N TYR A 83 -13.07 -12.52 -0.43
CA TYR A 83 -12.05 -12.20 0.56
C TYR A 83 -12.68 -11.92 1.93
N LEU A 84 -11.98 -12.36 2.97
CA LEU A 84 -12.34 -12.03 4.35
C LEU A 84 -12.25 -10.51 4.54
N GLN A 85 -13.33 -9.90 4.99
CA GLN A 85 -13.38 -8.46 5.20
C GLN A 85 -12.73 -8.09 6.54
N PRO A 86 -12.08 -6.92 6.63
CA PRO A 86 -11.38 -6.52 7.85
C PRO A 86 -12.33 -6.06 8.97
N TYR A 87 -13.59 -5.81 8.65
CA TYR A 87 -14.57 -5.30 9.61
C TYR A 87 -15.64 -6.35 9.92
N PRO A 88 -15.89 -6.63 11.21
CA PRO A 88 -16.94 -7.56 11.60
C PRO A 88 -18.32 -7.00 11.27
N ALA A 89 -19.20 -7.89 10.83
CA ALA A 89 -20.62 -7.61 10.71
C ALA A 89 -21.36 -8.20 11.92
N VAL A 90 -22.23 -7.42 12.52
CA VAL A 90 -23.10 -7.92 13.59
C VAL A 90 -24.15 -8.83 12.99
N GLN A 91 -24.12 -10.11 13.35
CA GLN A 91 -25.08 -11.11 12.87
C GLN A 91 -26.31 -11.18 13.74
N SER A 92 -26.14 -11.05 15.06
CA SER A 92 -27.24 -11.04 16.01
C SER A 92 -26.82 -10.36 17.31
N VAL A 93 -27.83 -10.05 18.12
CA VAL A 93 -27.64 -9.52 19.47
C VAL A 93 -28.38 -10.48 20.40
N ARG A 94 -27.71 -10.92 21.44
CA ARG A 94 -28.35 -11.69 22.50
C ARG A 94 -28.24 -10.98 23.85
N THR A 95 -29.28 -11.15 24.67
CA THR A 95 -29.27 -10.71 26.03
C THR A 95 -28.77 -11.83 26.91
N ILE A 96 -27.79 -11.54 27.74
CA ILE A 96 -27.33 -12.43 28.80
C ILE A 96 -27.89 -11.88 30.09
N ASP A 97 -28.73 -12.67 30.73
CA ASP A 97 -29.32 -12.36 32.03
C ASP A 97 -28.93 -13.46 33.02
N ASN A 98 -28.19 -13.07 34.04
CA ASN A 98 -27.82 -13.97 35.14
C ASN A 98 -28.52 -13.63 36.46
N GLY A 99 -29.61 -12.85 36.39
CA GLY A 99 -30.37 -12.38 37.56
C GLY A 99 -29.75 -11.20 38.30
N ARG A 100 -28.52 -10.83 37.95
CA ARG A 100 -27.78 -9.72 38.56
C ARG A 100 -27.38 -8.64 37.56
N TYR A 101 -27.11 -9.05 36.33
CA TYR A 101 -26.65 -8.17 35.25
C TYR A 101 -27.36 -8.52 33.96
N HIS A 102 -27.85 -7.49 33.29
CA HIS A 102 -28.28 -7.57 31.88
C HIS A 102 -27.15 -7.13 30.99
N MET A 103 -26.69 -7.98 30.12
CA MET A 103 -25.65 -7.67 29.13
C MET A 103 -26.19 -7.93 27.74
N LEU A 104 -25.91 -7.00 26.85
CA LEU A 104 -26.09 -7.20 25.40
C LEU A 104 -24.77 -7.66 24.79
N GLU A 105 -24.79 -8.80 24.15
CA GLU A 105 -23.64 -9.33 23.43
C GLU A 105 -23.93 -9.31 21.93
N ASN A 106 -23.06 -8.61 21.17
CA ASN A 106 -23.11 -8.64 19.72
C ASN A 106 -22.35 -9.86 19.22
N LEU A 107 -23.05 -10.76 18.55
CA LEU A 107 -22.43 -11.86 17.83
C LEU A 107 -21.97 -11.34 16.47
N CYS A 108 -20.66 -11.26 16.31
CA CYS A 108 -20.03 -10.73 15.10
C CYS A 108 -19.31 -11.83 14.33
N GLU A 109 -19.31 -11.69 13.02
CA GLU A 109 -18.44 -12.48 12.16
C GLU A 109 -17.72 -11.57 11.17
N LEU A 110 -16.60 -12.05 10.63
CA LEU A 110 -15.92 -11.40 9.52
C LEU A 110 -16.50 -11.95 8.22
N PRO A 111 -17.23 -11.15 7.46
CA PRO A 111 -17.87 -11.65 6.23
C PRO A 111 -16.85 -11.90 5.12
N PHE A 112 -17.14 -12.87 4.26
CA PHE A 112 -16.45 -13.10 3.00
C PHE A 112 -17.24 -12.47 1.87
N ASN A 113 -16.76 -11.35 1.33
CA ASN A 113 -17.41 -10.64 0.25
C ASN A 113 -16.63 -10.75 -1.06
N PRO A 114 -17.32 -10.81 -2.21
CA PRO A 114 -16.67 -10.77 -3.51
C PRO A 114 -15.91 -9.45 -3.70
N SER A 115 -14.69 -9.55 -4.17
CA SER A 115 -13.87 -8.39 -4.57
C SER A 115 -12.93 -8.78 -5.70
N ALA A 116 -12.55 -7.82 -6.53
CA ALA A 116 -11.58 -8.00 -7.59
C ALA A 116 -10.13 -8.01 -7.07
N GLN A 117 -9.92 -7.52 -5.87
CA GLN A 117 -8.59 -7.41 -5.28
C GLN A 117 -8.66 -7.35 -3.75
N ARG A 118 -7.53 -7.65 -3.10
CA ARG A 118 -7.34 -7.48 -1.67
C ARG A 118 -5.98 -6.88 -1.37
N VAL A 119 -5.95 -5.85 -0.54
CA VAL A 119 -4.70 -5.32 0.03
C VAL A 119 -4.16 -6.33 1.04
N ILE A 120 -2.91 -6.76 0.84
CA ILE A 120 -2.20 -7.68 1.72
C ILE A 120 -1.43 -6.90 2.77
N THR A 121 -0.63 -5.93 2.33
CA THR A 121 0.20 -5.10 3.19
C THR A 121 0.54 -3.79 2.50
N LYS A 122 0.94 -2.79 3.30
CA LYS A 122 1.33 -1.46 2.83
C LYS A 122 2.47 -0.90 3.67
N GLY A 123 3.13 0.10 3.13
CA GLY A 123 4.17 0.84 3.83
C GLY A 123 4.46 2.17 3.14
N TYR A 124 5.21 3.03 3.81
CA TYR A 124 5.58 4.34 3.30
C TYR A 124 6.96 4.77 3.81
N LEU A 125 7.57 5.64 3.07
CA LEU A 125 8.88 6.21 3.39
C LEU A 125 8.93 7.68 2.97
N ASN A 126 9.33 8.54 3.89
CA ASN A 126 9.81 9.87 3.54
C ASN A 126 11.28 9.76 3.11
N LEU A 127 11.58 10.12 1.88
CA LEU A 127 12.91 9.96 1.31
C LEU A 127 14.00 10.78 2.04
N GLN A 128 13.61 11.84 2.76
CA GLN A 128 14.51 12.61 3.61
C GLN A 128 14.83 11.93 4.96
N ASN A 129 14.10 10.88 5.32
CA ASN A 129 14.31 10.09 6.54
C ASN A 129 14.64 8.63 6.21
N ARG A 130 15.36 8.40 5.10
CA ARG A 130 15.60 7.06 4.52
C ARG A 130 16.37 6.12 5.43
N ASP A 131 17.33 6.63 6.15
CA ASP A 131 18.19 5.80 7.01
C ASP A 131 17.79 5.89 8.48
N HIS A 132 17.18 7.01 8.90
CA HIS A 132 16.76 7.20 10.28
C HIS A 132 15.55 8.12 10.41
N LEU A 133 14.52 7.68 11.17
CA LEU A 133 13.24 8.40 11.31
C LEU A 133 13.36 9.83 11.86
N LEU A 134 14.35 10.09 12.69
CA LEU A 134 14.54 11.38 13.37
C LEU A 134 15.60 12.28 12.72
N THR A 135 16.26 11.79 11.68
CA THR A 135 17.33 12.53 11.00
C THR A 135 16.87 12.90 9.60
N ILE A 136 16.91 14.19 9.30
CA ILE A 136 16.65 14.67 7.95
C ILE A 136 17.93 14.62 7.15
N GLU A 137 17.93 13.89 6.06
CA GLU A 137 19.01 13.79 5.11
C GLU A 137 18.67 14.56 3.84
N GLU A 138 19.62 15.34 3.34
CA GLU A 138 19.41 16.08 2.11
C GLU A 138 19.24 15.15 0.92
N ILE A 139 18.28 15.50 0.07
CA ILE A 139 18.08 14.91 -1.24
C ILE A 139 18.57 15.91 -2.27
N GLN A 140 19.49 15.48 -3.12
CA GLN A 140 19.90 16.26 -4.27
C GLN A 140 18.94 16.00 -5.43
N PRO A 141 18.31 17.06 -5.98
CA PRO A 141 17.38 16.89 -7.11
C PRO A 141 18.04 16.16 -8.29
N ASN A 142 17.30 15.22 -8.84
CA ASN A 142 17.70 14.40 -9.98
C ASN A 142 18.91 13.47 -9.77
N GLU A 143 19.37 13.28 -8.55
CA GLU A 143 20.37 12.27 -8.22
C GLU A 143 19.71 10.94 -7.85
N TRP A 144 20.28 9.84 -8.31
CA TRP A 144 19.85 8.50 -7.97
C TRP A 144 20.24 8.13 -6.55
N MET A 145 19.28 7.56 -5.83
CA MET A 145 19.43 7.09 -4.45
C MET A 145 18.82 5.72 -4.30
N ASP A 146 19.41 4.91 -3.43
CA ASP A 146 18.90 3.60 -3.08
C ASP A 146 18.14 3.68 -1.75
N PHE A 147 16.93 3.14 -1.74
CA PHE A 147 16.04 3.14 -0.57
C PHE A 147 15.63 1.74 -0.20
N LYS A 148 15.50 1.53 1.10
CA LYS A 148 14.88 0.36 1.67
C LYS A 148 13.51 0.75 2.24
N LEU A 149 12.45 0.14 1.72
CA LEU A 149 11.09 0.30 2.23
C LEU A 149 10.56 -1.03 2.74
N GLU A 150 10.27 -1.11 4.03
CA GLU A 150 9.62 -2.27 4.63
C GLU A 150 8.11 -2.03 4.72
N LEU A 151 7.34 -3.00 4.23
CA LEU A 151 5.90 -2.99 4.40
C LEU A 151 5.52 -3.52 5.79
N GLN A 152 4.31 -3.21 6.23
CA GLN A 152 3.80 -3.69 7.51
C GLN A 152 3.86 -5.23 7.58
N PRO A 153 4.24 -5.80 8.74
CA PRO A 153 4.32 -7.24 8.89
C PRO A 153 2.93 -7.86 8.69
N THR A 154 2.89 -8.97 7.98
CA THR A 154 1.64 -9.66 7.69
C THR A 154 1.85 -11.17 7.59
N ILE A 155 0.76 -11.91 7.77
CA ILE A 155 0.67 -13.34 7.50
C ILE A 155 -0.37 -13.51 6.40
N TYR A 156 0.03 -14.10 5.26
CA TYR A 156 -0.86 -14.27 4.13
C TYR A 156 -0.50 -15.52 3.31
N LYS A 157 -1.50 -16.17 2.78
CA LYS A 157 -1.31 -17.34 1.90
C LYS A 157 -1.68 -16.97 0.48
N LEU A 158 -0.79 -17.27 -0.43
CA LEU A 158 -0.98 -17.16 -1.86
C LEU A 158 -0.83 -18.55 -2.47
N LYS A 159 -1.58 -18.81 -3.51
CA LYS A 159 -1.53 -20.04 -4.26
C LYS A 159 -0.84 -19.84 -5.59
N GLU A 160 -0.28 -20.92 -6.10
CA GLU A 160 0.16 -20.98 -7.49
C GLU A 160 -0.95 -20.51 -8.43
N GLY A 161 -0.62 -19.65 -9.37
CA GLY A 161 -1.55 -19.01 -10.30
C GLY A 161 -2.19 -17.71 -9.82
N ASP A 162 -2.03 -17.34 -8.53
CA ASP A 162 -2.40 -16.01 -8.06
C ASP A 162 -1.54 -14.94 -8.75
N THR A 163 -2.05 -13.73 -8.75
CA THR A 163 -1.29 -12.55 -9.20
C THR A 163 -1.16 -11.56 -8.05
N LEU A 164 0.08 -11.24 -7.71
CA LEU A 164 0.40 -10.13 -6.84
C LEU A 164 0.55 -8.86 -7.66
N ARG A 165 0.07 -7.76 -7.12
CA ARG A 165 0.33 -6.43 -7.68
C ARG A 165 1.03 -5.56 -6.66
N LEU A 166 2.21 -5.09 -6.99
CA LEU A 166 2.88 -4.02 -6.28
C LEU A 166 2.44 -2.68 -6.88
N VAL A 167 1.95 -1.78 -6.03
CA VAL A 167 1.60 -0.40 -6.39
C VAL A 167 2.53 0.53 -5.66
N LEU A 168 3.26 1.36 -6.40
CA LEU A 168 4.11 2.45 -5.89
C LEU A 168 3.43 3.78 -6.19
N TYR A 169 3.28 4.64 -5.19
CA TYR A 169 2.57 5.91 -5.33
C TYR A 169 3.11 6.94 -4.34
N THR A 170 2.81 8.22 -4.60
CA THR A 170 3.29 9.33 -3.75
C THR A 170 2.18 9.90 -2.87
N THR A 171 0.94 9.55 -3.17
CA THR A 171 -0.23 10.11 -2.51
C THR A 171 -0.86 9.11 -1.58
N ASP A 172 -0.65 9.29 -0.31
CA ASP A 172 -1.27 8.49 0.73
C ASP A 172 -2.07 9.39 1.65
N PHE A 173 -3.40 9.46 1.43
CA PHE A 173 -4.28 10.26 2.28
C PHE A 173 -4.57 9.60 3.62
N GLU A 174 -4.27 8.33 3.75
CA GLU A 174 -4.60 7.57 4.94
C GLU A 174 -3.53 7.71 6.02
N ILE A 175 -2.27 7.78 5.63
CA ILE A 175 -1.15 7.63 6.56
C ILE A 175 -0.23 8.84 6.56
N THR A 176 -0.10 9.58 5.45
CA THR A 176 0.90 10.63 5.32
C THR A 176 0.31 12.02 5.30
N ILE A 177 0.97 12.94 6.00
CA ILE A 177 0.72 14.39 5.86
C ILE A 177 1.46 14.85 4.62
N ARG A 178 0.72 15.43 3.68
CA ARG A 178 1.27 15.91 2.41
C ARG A 178 1.47 17.40 2.42
N ASP A 179 2.55 17.83 1.81
CA ASP A 179 2.64 19.20 1.32
C ASP A 179 2.06 19.27 -0.11
N ASN A 180 1.68 20.47 -0.54
CA ASN A 180 1.15 20.73 -1.88
C ASN A 180 2.27 20.95 -2.91
N THR A 181 3.43 20.34 -2.71
CA THR A 181 4.57 20.51 -3.62
C THR A 181 4.43 19.57 -4.80
N ASP A 182 4.46 20.11 -6.00
CA ASP A 182 4.55 19.30 -7.22
C ASP A 182 5.98 18.78 -7.39
N TYR A 183 6.11 17.48 -7.52
CA TYR A 183 7.36 16.80 -7.85
C TYR A 183 7.06 15.50 -8.60
N HIS A 184 8.07 14.90 -9.17
CA HIS A 184 7.98 13.54 -9.68
C HIS A 184 9.13 12.68 -9.15
N LEU A 185 8.84 11.40 -8.98
CA LEU A 185 9.80 10.38 -8.65
C LEU A 185 10.02 9.50 -9.88
N THR A 186 11.27 9.25 -10.24
CA THR A 186 11.62 8.25 -11.23
C THR A 186 12.15 7.03 -10.51
N VAL A 187 11.61 5.86 -10.81
CA VAL A 187 12.00 4.57 -10.26
C VAL A 187 12.66 3.74 -11.34
N ASP A 188 13.88 3.30 -11.09
CA ASP A 188 14.58 2.34 -11.93
C ASP A 188 14.14 0.92 -11.54
N LEU A 189 13.28 0.31 -12.33
CA LEU A 189 12.72 -1.01 -12.03
C LEU A 189 13.74 -2.14 -12.25
N GLU A 190 14.74 -1.94 -13.10
CA GLU A 190 15.78 -2.94 -13.35
C GLU A 190 16.67 -3.13 -12.12
N GLN A 191 17.01 -2.04 -11.44
CA GLN A 191 17.82 -2.05 -10.23
C GLN A 191 17.00 -2.11 -8.95
N SER A 192 15.69 -2.22 -9.05
CA SER A 192 14.78 -2.36 -7.91
C SER A 192 14.35 -3.80 -7.71
N THR A 193 14.18 -4.21 -6.45
CA THR A 193 13.82 -5.58 -6.09
C THR A 193 12.76 -5.65 -5.01
N ILE A 194 12.05 -6.77 -4.96
CA ILE A 194 11.15 -7.14 -3.87
C ILE A 194 11.60 -8.46 -3.25
N THR A 195 11.60 -8.52 -1.93
CA THR A 195 11.84 -9.75 -1.16
C THR A 195 10.59 -10.07 -0.35
N ILE A 196 10.06 -11.26 -0.57
CA ILE A 196 8.87 -11.77 0.11
C ILE A 196 9.33 -12.82 1.12
N PRO A 197 9.15 -12.60 2.43
CA PRO A 197 9.50 -13.59 3.44
C PRO A 197 8.53 -14.77 3.39
N SER A 198 9.06 -15.96 3.41
CA SER A 198 8.31 -17.24 3.38
C SER A 198 8.76 -18.13 4.53
#